data_513dd9406443a66b0a193c6eda7d577e
#
_entry.id   513dd9406443a66b0a193c6eda7d577e
#
_cell.length_a   1.000
_cell.length_b   1.000
_cell.length_c   1.000
_cell.angle_alpha   90.00
_cell.angle_beta   90.00
_cell.angle_gamma   90.00
#
_symmetry.space_group_name_H-M   'P 1'
#
loop_
_entity.id
_entity.type
_entity.pdbx_description
1 polymer ?
#
loop_
_entity_poly.entity_id
_entity_poly.type
_entity_poly.pdbx_seq_one_letter_code
_entity_poly.pdbx_strand_id
1 'polypeptide(L)'
;PVPNTWAKMLDILLFWAEKGIDGFRCDMAEMVPVEFWNWVIPKVKQAYDVCFIAEVYNPAEYRNYIWNGHFDYLYDKVGLYDTVRAVMCNQAPASNISGCWQSLEGIQHNMLNFLENHDEQRIASYFFAGDPRPGIPGMIVSAMMNTNPVMIYSGQELGEPGMDDEGFSGRDGRTTIFDYWSLASLRNWINE
;
A
#
# COMPACT_ATOMS: atom_id res chain seq x y z
N PRO A 1 20.09 -7.87 -26.27
CA PRO A 1 20.53 -6.57 -25.75
C PRO A 1 19.46 -6.02 -24.81
N VAL A 2 19.90 -5.42 -23.70
CA VAL A 2 18.99 -4.78 -22.73
C VAL A 2 18.36 -3.54 -23.38
N PRO A 3 17.05 -3.32 -23.29
CA PRO A 3 16.42 -2.12 -23.78
C PRO A 3 17.02 -0.85 -23.15
N ASN A 4 17.19 0.22 -23.94
CA ASN A 4 17.75 1.48 -23.44
C ASN A 4 16.92 2.07 -22.28
N THR A 5 15.60 1.92 -22.32
CA THR A 5 14.72 2.36 -21.22
C THR A 5 15.06 1.67 -19.91
N TRP A 6 15.36 0.36 -19.94
CA TRP A 6 15.73 -0.39 -18.74
C TRP A 6 17.04 0.13 -18.12
N ALA A 7 18.03 0.41 -18.98
CA ALA A 7 19.31 0.96 -18.51
C ALA A 7 19.10 2.34 -17.84
N LYS A 8 18.29 3.22 -18.46
CA LYS A 8 17.97 4.53 -17.87
C LYS A 8 17.19 4.43 -16.54
N MET A 9 16.27 3.47 -16.44
CA MET A 9 15.54 3.24 -15.18
C MET A 9 16.48 2.72 -14.09
N LEU A 10 17.44 1.86 -14.42
CA LEU A 10 18.48 1.44 -13.48
C LEU A 10 19.29 2.65 -12.97
N ASP A 11 19.73 3.54 -13.87
CA ASP A 11 20.45 4.75 -13.48
C ASP A 11 19.65 5.64 -12.53
N ILE A 12 18.32 5.77 -12.77
CA ILE A 12 17.43 6.54 -11.89
C ILE A 12 17.31 5.90 -10.50
N LEU A 13 17.13 4.58 -10.44
CA LEU A 13 17.04 3.86 -9.17
C LEU A 13 18.35 3.96 -8.38
N LEU A 14 19.48 3.77 -9.03
CA LEU A 14 20.80 3.92 -8.40
C LEU A 14 21.03 5.36 -7.90
N PHE A 15 20.64 6.36 -8.69
CA PHE A 15 20.74 7.77 -8.28
C PHE A 15 20.00 8.05 -6.96
N TRP A 16 18.76 7.56 -6.84
CA TRP A 16 17.98 7.76 -5.60
C TRP A 16 18.49 6.91 -4.45
N ALA A 17 18.89 5.67 -4.69
CA ALA A 17 19.49 4.82 -3.67
C ALA A 17 20.77 5.43 -3.10
N GLU A 18 21.62 6.06 -3.92
CA GLU A 18 22.80 6.81 -3.49
C GLU A 18 22.46 7.96 -2.54
N LYS A 19 21.24 8.54 -2.62
CA LYS A 19 20.79 9.61 -1.70
C LYS A 19 20.41 9.09 -0.31
N GLY A 20 20.47 7.78 -0.08
CA GLY A 20 20.23 7.17 1.22
C GLY A 20 18.76 6.91 1.52
N ILE A 21 17.93 6.68 0.50
CA ILE A 21 16.54 6.21 0.70
C ILE A 21 16.54 4.75 1.12
N ASP A 22 15.53 4.33 1.89
CA ASP A 22 15.40 2.96 2.40
C ASP A 22 14.74 2.00 1.41
N GLY A 23 14.04 2.52 0.40
CA GLY A 23 13.36 1.68 -0.58
C GLY A 23 12.54 2.43 -1.61
N PHE A 24 11.88 1.66 -2.48
CA PHE A 24 11.06 2.14 -3.58
C PHE A 24 9.66 1.52 -3.51
N ARG A 25 8.62 2.35 -3.55
CA ARG A 25 7.26 1.93 -3.88
C ARG A 25 7.08 2.05 -5.40
N CYS A 26 6.76 0.94 -6.04
CA CYS A 26 6.63 0.84 -7.48
C CYS A 26 5.16 0.85 -7.87
N ASP A 27 4.74 1.97 -8.44
CA ASP A 27 3.39 2.21 -8.93
C ASP A 27 3.04 1.26 -10.07
N MET A 28 1.83 0.68 -10.01
CA MET A 28 1.31 -0.24 -11.03
C MET A 28 2.36 -1.24 -11.54
N ALA A 29 3.11 -1.85 -10.62
CA ALA A 29 4.25 -2.70 -10.98
C ALA A 29 3.87 -3.88 -11.89
N GLU A 30 2.63 -4.39 -11.78
CA GLU A 30 2.14 -5.47 -12.64
C GLU A 30 1.95 -5.07 -14.12
N MET A 31 1.92 -3.77 -14.43
CA MET A 31 1.88 -3.27 -15.81
C MET A 31 3.26 -3.21 -16.46
N VAL A 32 4.30 -3.44 -15.69
CA VAL A 32 5.69 -3.52 -16.15
C VAL A 32 6.11 -5.00 -16.17
N PRO A 33 6.69 -5.50 -17.27
CA PRO A 33 7.06 -6.92 -17.37
C PRO A 33 7.93 -7.38 -16.20
N VAL A 34 7.61 -8.56 -15.66
CA VAL A 34 8.36 -9.14 -14.53
C VAL A 34 9.85 -9.32 -14.85
N GLU A 35 10.21 -9.52 -16.13
CA GLU A 35 11.57 -9.62 -16.61
C GLU A 35 12.39 -8.34 -16.37
N PHE A 36 11.74 -7.17 -16.42
CA PHE A 36 12.37 -5.91 -16.04
C PHE A 36 12.74 -5.90 -14.56
N TRP A 37 11.82 -6.26 -13.70
CA TRP A 37 12.03 -6.33 -12.25
C TRP A 37 13.08 -7.35 -11.88
N ASN A 38 13.02 -8.54 -12.49
CA ASN A 38 14.03 -9.59 -12.36
C ASN A 38 15.45 -9.12 -12.75
N TRP A 39 15.53 -8.25 -13.74
CA TRP A 39 16.80 -7.69 -14.19
C TRP A 39 17.29 -6.52 -13.31
N VAL A 40 16.40 -5.61 -12.90
CA VAL A 40 16.80 -4.34 -12.28
C VAL A 40 16.99 -4.46 -10.77
N ILE A 41 16.07 -5.13 -10.05
CA ILE A 41 16.08 -5.18 -8.58
C ILE A 41 17.37 -5.79 -8.02
N PRO A 42 17.84 -6.95 -8.51
CA PRO A 42 19.10 -7.50 -8.02
C PRO A 42 20.31 -6.59 -8.24
N LYS A 43 20.32 -5.81 -9.34
CA LYS A 43 21.40 -4.85 -9.62
C LYS A 43 21.45 -3.69 -8.62
N VAL A 44 20.26 -3.15 -8.28
CA VAL A 44 20.18 -2.08 -7.28
C VAL A 44 20.58 -2.62 -5.91
N LYS A 45 20.04 -3.78 -5.51
CA LYS A 45 20.34 -4.43 -4.22
C LYS A 45 21.79 -4.88 -4.08
N GLN A 46 22.49 -5.15 -5.17
CA GLN A 46 23.93 -5.43 -5.15
C GLN A 46 24.75 -4.21 -4.72
N ALA A 47 24.27 -3.01 -5.02
CA ALA A 47 24.97 -1.75 -4.73
C ALA A 47 24.48 -1.09 -3.42
N TYR A 48 23.19 -1.25 -3.07
CA TYR A 48 22.55 -0.58 -1.95
C TYR A 48 21.57 -1.50 -1.23
N ASP A 49 21.50 -1.39 0.10
CA ASP A 49 20.52 -2.09 0.93
C ASP A 49 19.19 -1.32 0.90
N VAL A 50 18.34 -1.65 -0.06
CA VAL A 50 17.04 -0.99 -0.28
C VAL A 50 15.94 -2.02 -0.46
N CYS A 51 14.74 -1.65 -0.01
CA CYS A 51 13.53 -2.45 -0.09
C CYS A 51 12.73 -2.09 -1.36
N PHE A 52 12.07 -3.07 -1.98
CA PHE A 52 11.15 -2.85 -3.10
C PHE A 52 9.74 -3.30 -2.73
N ILE A 53 8.78 -2.38 -2.82
CA ILE A 53 7.37 -2.59 -2.55
C ILE A 53 6.60 -2.40 -3.85
N ALA A 54 5.82 -3.41 -4.26
CA ALA A 54 5.05 -3.35 -5.50
C ALA A 54 3.55 -3.15 -5.25
N GLU A 55 2.96 -2.33 -6.08
CA GLU A 55 1.52 -2.32 -6.27
C GLU A 55 1.15 -3.36 -7.33
N VAL A 56 0.59 -4.49 -6.87
CA VAL A 56 0.08 -5.58 -7.71
C VAL A 56 -1.32 -5.93 -7.23
N TYR A 57 -2.32 -5.84 -8.10
CA TYR A 57 -3.72 -6.06 -7.75
C TYR A 57 -4.26 -7.42 -8.22
N ASN A 58 -3.53 -8.11 -9.11
CA ASN A 58 -3.90 -9.46 -9.52
C ASN A 58 -3.29 -10.51 -8.58
N PRO A 59 -4.09 -11.19 -7.72
CA PRO A 59 -3.56 -12.19 -6.78
C PRO A 59 -2.86 -13.38 -7.46
N ALA A 60 -3.21 -13.68 -8.72
CA ALA A 60 -2.54 -14.74 -9.48
C ALA A 60 -1.08 -14.40 -9.80
N GLU A 61 -0.74 -13.11 -9.83
CA GLU A 61 0.61 -12.62 -10.11
C GLU A 61 1.47 -12.41 -8.84
N TYR A 62 0.90 -12.45 -7.64
CA TYR A 62 1.65 -12.15 -6.41
C TYR A 62 2.95 -12.96 -6.30
N ARG A 63 2.86 -14.27 -6.47
CA ARG A 63 4.04 -15.16 -6.39
C ARG A 63 5.05 -14.89 -7.48
N ASN A 64 4.58 -14.55 -8.69
CA ASN A 64 5.44 -14.19 -9.81
C ASN A 64 6.28 -12.95 -9.50
N TYR A 65 5.65 -11.89 -8.99
CA TYR A 65 6.35 -10.64 -8.69
C TYR A 65 7.26 -10.73 -7.45
N ILE A 66 6.91 -11.58 -6.47
CA ILE A 66 7.79 -11.85 -5.33
C ILE A 66 8.99 -12.70 -5.76
N TRP A 67 8.76 -13.86 -6.39
CA TRP A 67 9.84 -14.83 -6.63
C TRP A 67 10.65 -14.52 -7.87
N ASN A 68 10.01 -14.18 -8.98
CA ASN A 68 10.69 -13.83 -10.22
C ASN A 68 11.00 -12.32 -10.32
N GLY A 69 10.12 -11.48 -9.80
CA GLY A 69 10.29 -10.02 -9.78
C GLY A 69 11.27 -9.54 -8.71
N HIS A 70 11.52 -10.33 -7.66
CA HIS A 70 12.38 -10.00 -6.50
C HIS A 70 11.86 -8.87 -5.60
N PHE A 71 10.54 -8.60 -5.62
CA PHE A 71 9.95 -7.67 -4.67
C PHE A 71 9.96 -8.22 -3.25
N ASP A 72 10.26 -7.36 -2.29
CA ASP A 72 10.24 -7.71 -0.87
C ASP A 72 8.82 -7.77 -0.34
N TYR A 73 7.99 -6.79 -0.76
CA TYR A 73 6.61 -6.69 -0.33
C TYR A 73 5.69 -6.31 -1.48
N LEU A 74 4.44 -6.78 -1.40
CA LEU A 74 3.32 -6.37 -2.25
C LEU A 74 2.20 -5.78 -1.40
N TYR A 75 1.46 -4.83 -1.94
CA TYR A 75 0.20 -4.38 -1.34
C TYR A 75 -0.80 -5.54 -1.26
N ASP A 76 -1.32 -5.81 -0.07
CA ASP A 76 -2.44 -6.75 0.10
C ASP A 76 -3.79 -6.03 -0.08
N LYS A 77 -4.01 -5.51 -1.30
CA LYS A 77 -5.22 -4.74 -1.64
C LYS A 77 -6.42 -5.67 -1.86
N VAL A 78 -6.31 -6.56 -2.83
CA VAL A 78 -7.44 -7.40 -3.29
C VAL A 78 -7.76 -8.52 -2.31
N GLY A 79 -6.80 -8.95 -1.51
CA GLY A 79 -7.02 -9.95 -0.46
C GLY A 79 -7.52 -9.33 0.84
N LEU A 80 -6.57 -8.97 1.70
CA LEU A 80 -6.89 -8.56 3.08
C LEU A 80 -7.62 -7.21 3.14
N TYR A 81 -7.12 -6.17 2.43
CA TYR A 81 -7.76 -4.85 2.49
C TYR A 81 -9.24 -4.90 2.10
N ASP A 82 -9.57 -5.46 0.93
CA ASP A 82 -10.96 -5.52 0.46
C ASP A 82 -11.85 -6.33 1.42
N THR A 83 -11.33 -7.43 1.98
CA THR A 83 -12.07 -8.25 2.94
C THR A 83 -12.28 -7.52 4.26
N VAL A 84 -11.24 -6.90 4.83
CA VAL A 84 -11.36 -6.15 6.08
C VAL A 84 -12.31 -4.96 5.91
N ARG A 85 -12.22 -4.25 4.80
CA ARG A 85 -13.14 -3.17 4.44
C ARG A 85 -14.60 -3.66 4.44
N ALA A 86 -14.86 -4.79 3.77
CA ALA A 86 -16.22 -5.36 3.72
C ALA A 86 -16.72 -5.77 5.12
N VAL A 87 -15.84 -6.32 5.96
CA VAL A 87 -16.19 -6.66 7.36
C VAL A 87 -16.48 -5.40 8.19
N MET A 88 -15.65 -4.37 8.07
CA MET A 88 -15.84 -3.08 8.76
C MET A 88 -17.16 -2.40 8.38
N CYS A 89 -17.59 -2.56 7.13
CA CYS A 89 -18.84 -2.04 6.61
C CYS A 89 -20.05 -2.98 6.82
N ASN A 90 -19.90 -4.07 7.58
CA ASN A 90 -20.94 -5.10 7.78
C ASN A 90 -21.45 -5.76 6.49
N GLN A 91 -20.61 -5.84 5.46
CA GLN A 91 -20.94 -6.43 4.16
C GLN A 91 -20.44 -7.88 4.02
N ALA A 92 -19.55 -8.32 4.91
CA ALA A 92 -19.00 -9.67 4.92
C ALA A 92 -18.75 -10.19 6.34
N PRO A 93 -18.80 -11.51 6.57
CA PRO A 93 -18.46 -12.09 7.85
C PRO A 93 -16.94 -12.05 8.10
N ALA A 94 -16.55 -11.85 9.36
CA ALA A 94 -15.13 -11.83 9.76
C ALA A 94 -14.38 -13.15 9.46
N SER A 95 -15.11 -14.28 9.35
CA SER A 95 -14.51 -15.57 8.96
C SER A 95 -13.81 -15.55 7.60
N ASN A 96 -14.16 -14.59 6.71
CA ASN A 96 -13.50 -14.45 5.41
C ASN A 96 -12.02 -14.04 5.53
N ILE A 97 -11.64 -13.38 6.62
CA ILE A 97 -10.25 -12.95 6.88
C ILE A 97 -9.30 -14.16 6.93
N SER A 98 -9.74 -15.27 7.52
CA SER A 98 -8.94 -16.51 7.56
C SER A 98 -8.68 -17.06 6.15
N GLY A 99 -9.66 -16.95 5.25
CA GLY A 99 -9.51 -17.36 3.84
C GLY A 99 -8.46 -16.54 3.12
N CYS A 100 -8.41 -15.21 3.35
CA CYS A 100 -7.38 -14.34 2.78
C CYS A 100 -5.98 -14.77 3.24
N TRP A 101 -5.81 -15.01 4.53
CA TRP A 101 -4.56 -15.49 5.09
C TRP A 101 -4.10 -16.82 4.46
N GLN A 102 -5.01 -17.79 4.35
CA GLN A 102 -4.69 -19.10 3.78
C GLN A 102 -4.33 -19.02 2.29
N SER A 103 -4.97 -18.14 1.53
CA SER A 103 -4.69 -17.97 0.10
C SER A 103 -3.26 -17.48 -0.19
N LEU A 104 -2.63 -16.84 0.80
CA LEU A 104 -1.26 -16.32 0.72
C LEU A 104 -0.21 -17.29 1.28
N GLU A 105 -0.54 -18.59 1.46
CA GLU A 105 0.41 -19.55 1.99
C GLU A 105 1.75 -19.51 1.25
N GLY A 106 2.84 -19.39 2.03
CA GLY A 106 4.21 -19.28 1.52
C GLY A 106 4.66 -17.85 1.18
N ILE A 107 3.75 -16.88 1.11
CA ILE A 107 4.08 -15.46 0.85
C ILE A 107 3.43 -14.48 1.84
N GLN A 108 2.82 -14.97 2.93
CA GLN A 108 2.15 -14.11 3.90
C GLN A 108 3.06 -12.99 4.42
N HIS A 109 4.32 -13.29 4.67
CA HIS A 109 5.32 -12.35 5.18
C HIS A 109 5.82 -11.32 4.15
N ASN A 110 5.46 -11.50 2.86
CA ASN A 110 5.79 -10.56 1.79
C ASN A 110 4.67 -9.56 1.49
N MET A 111 3.63 -9.49 2.32
CA MET A 111 2.52 -8.58 2.07
C MET A 111 2.64 -7.32 2.94
N LEU A 112 2.37 -6.17 2.35
CA LEU A 112 2.18 -4.90 3.05
C LEU A 112 0.70 -4.71 3.33
N ASN A 113 0.31 -4.68 4.59
CA ASN A 113 -1.07 -4.47 5.01
C ASN A 113 -1.34 -2.98 5.21
N PHE A 114 -2.57 -2.55 4.93
CA PHE A 114 -3.01 -1.16 5.12
C PHE A 114 -4.53 -1.08 5.17
N LEU A 115 -5.05 0.04 5.69
CA LEU A 115 -6.48 0.37 5.67
C LEU A 115 -6.79 1.63 4.88
N GLU A 116 -5.81 2.51 4.72
CA GLU A 116 -5.90 3.74 3.95
C GLU A 116 -4.63 3.93 3.12
N ASN A 117 -4.77 4.54 1.97
CA ASN A 117 -3.69 5.05 1.13
C ASN A 117 -4.21 6.23 0.28
N HIS A 118 -3.39 6.73 -0.64
CA HIS A 118 -3.74 7.86 -1.49
C HIS A 118 -4.76 7.54 -2.60
N ASP A 119 -5.05 6.26 -2.86
CA ASP A 119 -5.98 5.80 -3.89
C ASP A 119 -7.33 5.35 -3.32
N GLU A 120 -7.37 4.97 -2.04
CA GLU A 120 -8.57 4.46 -1.39
C GLU A 120 -9.26 5.54 -0.55
N GLN A 121 -10.57 5.38 -0.35
CA GLN A 121 -11.33 6.26 0.52
C GLN A 121 -10.85 6.16 1.98
N ARG A 122 -10.95 7.26 2.71
CA ARG A 122 -10.71 7.29 4.15
C ARG A 122 -11.77 6.48 4.89
N ILE A 123 -11.38 5.79 5.96
CA ILE A 123 -12.30 4.98 6.79
C ILE A 123 -13.46 5.83 7.30
N ALA A 124 -13.17 7.05 7.76
CA ALA A 124 -14.18 7.96 8.28
C ALA A 124 -15.05 8.61 7.20
N SER A 125 -14.71 8.46 5.92
CA SER A 125 -15.52 8.95 4.81
C SER A 125 -16.86 8.25 4.73
N TYR A 126 -17.87 8.99 4.29
CA TYR A 126 -19.18 8.43 3.94
C TYR A 126 -19.10 7.30 2.90
N PHE A 127 -18.12 7.36 2.01
CA PHE A 127 -17.90 6.34 0.97
C PHE A 127 -17.23 5.05 1.47
N PHE A 128 -16.80 5.00 2.72
CA PHE A 128 -16.25 3.81 3.36
C PHE A 128 -17.15 3.43 4.56
N ALA A 129 -16.77 3.77 5.79
CA ALA A 129 -17.50 3.39 6.99
C ALA A 129 -18.28 4.56 7.62
N GLY A 130 -18.03 5.80 7.22
CA GLY A 130 -18.66 7.01 7.78
C GLY A 130 -18.25 7.32 9.22
N ASP A 131 -17.37 6.52 9.81
CA ASP A 131 -16.92 6.58 11.20
C ASP A 131 -15.52 5.95 11.27
N PRO A 132 -14.53 6.57 11.93
CA PRO A 132 -13.18 6.01 12.05
C PRO A 132 -13.08 4.81 13.00
N ARG A 133 -14.03 4.62 13.93
CA ARG A 133 -13.97 3.58 14.97
C ARG A 133 -13.93 2.15 14.42
N PRO A 134 -14.63 1.76 13.34
CA PRO A 134 -14.47 0.46 12.72
C PRO A 134 -13.03 0.18 12.25
N GLY A 135 -12.23 1.20 12.03
CA GLY A 135 -10.81 1.09 11.71
C GLY A 135 -9.96 0.49 12.84
N ILE A 136 -10.39 0.61 14.10
CA ILE A 136 -9.62 0.08 15.25
C ILE A 136 -9.46 -1.44 15.17
N PRO A 137 -10.53 -2.26 15.12
CA PRO A 137 -10.37 -3.71 14.96
C PRO A 137 -9.73 -4.07 13.61
N GLY A 138 -10.03 -3.33 12.53
CA GLY A 138 -9.38 -3.54 11.23
C GLY A 138 -7.86 -3.35 11.31
N MET A 139 -7.41 -2.32 12.00
CA MET A 139 -5.97 -2.06 12.20
C MET A 139 -5.30 -3.12 13.07
N ILE A 140 -5.98 -3.57 14.12
CA ILE A 140 -5.47 -4.66 14.98
C ILE A 140 -5.25 -5.92 14.14
N VAL A 141 -6.23 -6.31 13.33
CA VAL A 141 -6.08 -7.46 12.42
C VAL A 141 -4.92 -7.25 11.46
N SER A 142 -4.86 -6.11 10.80
CA SER A 142 -3.82 -5.81 9.79
C SER A 142 -2.41 -5.80 10.39
N ALA A 143 -2.27 -5.35 11.65
CA ALA A 143 -0.97 -5.20 12.30
C ALA A 143 -0.53 -6.45 13.09
N MET A 144 -1.48 -7.25 13.59
CA MET A 144 -1.19 -8.33 14.56
C MET A 144 -1.32 -9.72 13.96
N MET A 145 -1.84 -9.85 12.75
CA MET A 145 -2.05 -11.16 12.12
C MET A 145 -0.74 -11.83 11.71
N ASN A 146 0.28 -11.04 11.42
CA ASN A 146 1.63 -11.50 11.07
C ASN A 146 2.67 -10.43 11.48
N THR A 147 3.94 -10.67 11.13
CA THR A 147 5.07 -9.73 11.31
C THR A 147 5.33 -8.88 10.06
N ASN A 148 4.37 -8.76 9.19
CA ASN A 148 4.44 -7.94 7.98
C ASN A 148 4.55 -6.45 8.31
N PRO A 149 5.13 -5.66 7.41
CA PRO A 149 5.00 -4.22 7.49
C PRO A 149 3.54 -3.79 7.34
N VAL A 150 3.17 -2.73 8.05
CA VAL A 150 1.85 -2.11 7.99
C VAL A 150 2.01 -0.65 7.64
N MET A 151 1.27 -0.19 6.65
CA MET A 151 1.26 1.22 6.27
C MET A 151 0.13 1.94 7.02
N ILE A 152 0.46 3.04 7.65
CA ILE A 152 -0.50 4.00 8.22
C ILE A 152 -0.46 5.25 7.35
N TYR A 153 -1.60 5.60 6.78
CA TYR A 153 -1.68 6.78 5.94
C TYR A 153 -1.82 8.06 6.79
N SER A 154 -1.23 9.15 6.33
CA SER A 154 -1.22 10.43 7.05
C SER A 154 -2.63 10.88 7.46
N GLY A 155 -2.86 11.11 8.76
CA GLY A 155 -4.17 11.48 9.32
C GLY A 155 -5.10 10.32 9.66
N GLN A 156 -4.74 9.08 9.33
CA GLN A 156 -5.56 7.90 9.67
C GLN A 156 -5.78 7.78 11.18
N GLU A 157 -4.75 8.04 11.98
CA GLU A 157 -4.77 8.01 13.45
C GLU A 157 -5.71 9.06 14.06
N LEU A 158 -6.04 10.09 13.32
CA LEU A 158 -6.95 11.17 13.72
C LEU A 158 -8.37 10.99 13.17
N GLY A 159 -8.59 9.96 12.34
CA GLY A 159 -9.87 9.73 11.70
C GLY A 159 -10.20 10.76 10.61
N GLU A 160 -9.20 11.16 9.81
CA GLU A 160 -9.40 12.09 8.68
C GLU A 160 -10.50 11.56 7.74
N PRO A 161 -11.61 12.29 7.52
CA PRO A 161 -12.73 11.80 6.73
C PRO A 161 -12.54 11.93 5.22
N GLY A 162 -11.53 12.67 4.79
CA GLY A 162 -11.38 13.03 3.38
C GLY A 162 -12.34 14.14 2.96
N MET A 163 -12.28 14.50 1.68
CA MET A 163 -13.12 15.55 1.10
C MET A 163 -14.12 14.95 0.11
N ASP A 164 -15.38 15.40 0.21
CA ASP A 164 -16.45 14.91 -0.67
C ASP A 164 -16.52 15.69 -1.98
N ASP A 165 -16.13 16.97 -1.98
CA ASP A 165 -16.29 17.88 -3.11
C ASP A 165 -15.00 18.32 -3.78
N GLU A 166 -13.90 18.38 -3.05
CA GLU A 166 -12.58 18.81 -3.53
C GLU A 166 -11.48 18.00 -2.90
N GLY A 167 -10.33 17.95 -3.58
CA GLY A 167 -9.12 17.30 -3.14
C GLY A 167 -8.28 16.92 -4.34
N PHE A 168 -7.02 16.66 -4.11
CA PHE A 168 -6.12 16.23 -5.17
C PHE A 168 -6.49 14.87 -5.75
N SER A 169 -7.06 14.02 -4.93
CA SER A 169 -7.39 12.64 -5.29
C SER A 169 -8.85 12.43 -5.71
N GLY A 170 -9.68 13.49 -5.70
CA GLY A 170 -11.07 13.40 -6.12
C GLY A 170 -12.10 13.73 -5.03
N ARG A 171 -13.37 13.36 -5.28
CA ARG A 171 -14.54 13.82 -4.52
C ARG A 171 -15.19 12.72 -3.68
N ASP A 172 -14.65 11.56 -3.57
CA ASP A 172 -15.30 10.39 -2.99
C ASP A 172 -14.62 9.89 -1.70
N GLY A 173 -14.21 10.81 -0.86
CA GLY A 173 -13.56 10.51 0.42
C GLY A 173 -12.11 10.07 0.27
N ARG A 174 -11.48 10.33 -0.87
CA ARG A 174 -10.05 10.15 -1.09
C ARG A 174 -9.32 11.43 -0.75
N THR A 175 -8.16 11.30 -0.12
CA THR A 175 -7.27 12.43 0.12
C THR A 175 -5.82 12.05 -0.03
N THR A 176 -5.02 13.00 -0.50
CA THR A 176 -3.54 12.94 -0.40
C THR A 176 -3.08 13.52 0.94
N ILE A 177 -1.78 13.49 1.19
CA ILE A 177 -1.18 14.18 2.34
C ILE A 177 -1.38 15.70 2.30
N PHE A 178 -1.82 16.26 1.20
CA PHE A 178 -2.09 17.70 1.04
C PHE A 178 -3.54 18.07 1.37
N ASP A 179 -4.44 17.09 1.56
CA ASP A 179 -5.87 17.29 1.74
C ASP A 179 -6.36 17.06 3.19
N TYR A 180 -5.45 17.02 4.17
CA TYR A 180 -5.75 16.74 5.58
C TYR A 180 -6.29 17.95 6.36
N TRP A 181 -6.78 18.96 5.67
CA TRP A 181 -7.31 20.18 6.28
C TRP A 181 -8.76 20.06 6.77
N SER A 182 -9.43 18.96 6.47
CA SER A 182 -10.80 18.70 6.91
C SER A 182 -10.92 18.51 8.43
N LEU A 183 -9.83 18.10 9.11
CA LEU A 183 -9.77 18.04 10.56
C LEU A 183 -9.13 19.29 11.14
N ALA A 184 -9.92 20.07 11.89
CA ALA A 184 -9.42 21.28 12.54
C ALA A 184 -8.28 20.99 13.53
N SER A 185 -8.33 19.86 14.25
CA SER A 185 -7.29 19.43 15.18
C SER A 185 -5.95 19.17 14.47
N LEU A 186 -5.96 18.48 13.34
CA LEU A 186 -4.78 18.22 12.56
C LEU A 186 -4.19 19.51 11.97
N ARG A 187 -5.06 20.37 11.43
CA ARG A 187 -4.64 21.66 10.89
C ARG A 187 -4.01 22.55 11.96
N ASN A 188 -4.58 22.60 13.16
CA ASN A 188 -4.04 23.38 14.26
C ASN A 188 -2.70 22.85 14.71
N TRP A 189 -2.56 21.53 14.85
CA TRP A 189 -1.29 20.88 15.21
C TRP A 189 -0.16 21.15 14.20
N ILE A 190 -0.47 21.20 12.90
CA ILE A 190 0.55 21.52 11.86
C ILE A 190 0.97 22.99 11.91
N ASN A 191 0.09 23.88 12.36
CA ASN A 191 0.35 25.31 12.44
C ASN A 191 1.04 25.74 13.74
N GLU A 192 1.11 24.87 14.75
CA GLU A 192 1.85 25.05 16.01
C GLU A 192 3.31 24.55 15.89
#